data_99a45864c8fc5afa4a2bbafa8c51a196
#
_entry.id   99a45864c8fc5afa4a2bbafa8c51a196
#
_cell.length_a   1.000
_cell.length_b   1.000
_cell.length_c   1.000
_cell.angle_alpha   90.00
_cell.angle_beta   90.00
_cell.angle_gamma   90.00
#
_symmetry.space_group_name_H-M   'P 1'
#
loop_
_entity.id
_entity.type
_entity.pdbx_description
1 polymer ?
#
loop_
_entity_poly.entity_id
_entity_poly.type
_entity_poly.pdbx_seq_one_letter_code
_entity_poly.pdbx_strand_id
1 'polypeptide(L)'
;MSFMGNMIGNKALAAHGKNEYEKAMQLYDEAYEKGMDKPRLLRGYSVLLIRTGHFDKALEVLKKIEALPGLTPAEKTDLHVNYAIILWQKGHLDRAMEILEDEFRHLKNGTMYSIIGYLKIEQGDAEAALAFNKEALDYDDTDPVYLDNMGQTYYRLVVDKETAKTYFDKAIALKPSAIDTNYFLSLYDIEAGDTEKAIERLKTARGGFFSPLNYATPEMIDARLAELGAK
;
A
#
# COMPACT_ATOMS: atom_id res chain seq x y z
N MET A 1 -4.55 12.12 30.38
CA MET A 1 -5.34 11.33 29.43
C MET A 1 -6.56 12.13 29.00
N SER A 2 -6.71 12.40 27.69
CA SER A 2 -7.90 13.11 27.20
C SER A 2 -9.04 12.13 26.97
N PHE A 3 -9.98 12.06 27.89
CA PHE A 3 -11.17 11.23 27.78
C PHE A 3 -11.96 11.52 26.50
N MET A 4 -12.18 12.81 26.20
CA MET A 4 -12.97 13.24 25.03
C MET A 4 -12.25 12.90 23.72
N GLY A 5 -10.95 13.18 23.60
CA GLY A 5 -10.17 12.85 22.41
C GLY A 5 -10.18 11.34 22.11
N ASN A 6 -9.99 10.50 23.13
CA ASN A 6 -10.03 9.05 22.95
C ASN A 6 -11.43 8.51 22.63
N MET A 7 -12.49 9.12 23.17
CA MET A 7 -13.87 8.74 22.84
C MET A 7 -14.19 9.01 21.35
N ILE A 8 -13.79 10.18 20.84
CA ILE A 8 -13.96 10.54 19.43
C ILE A 8 -13.07 9.65 18.55
N GLY A 9 -11.82 9.41 18.96
CA GLY A 9 -10.90 8.53 18.26
C GLY A 9 -11.41 7.09 18.12
N ASN A 10 -12.15 6.56 19.09
CA ASN A 10 -12.81 5.26 18.94
C ASN A 10 -13.91 5.29 17.86
N LYS A 11 -14.67 6.39 17.74
CA LYS A 11 -15.65 6.55 16.65
C LYS A 11 -14.95 6.66 15.29
N ALA A 12 -13.82 7.39 15.23
CA ALA A 12 -12.98 7.49 14.04
C ALA A 12 -12.50 6.10 13.58
N LEU A 13 -11.96 5.31 14.50
CA LEU A 13 -11.48 3.95 14.21
C LEU A 13 -12.61 3.03 13.75
N ALA A 14 -13.81 3.15 14.31
CA ALA A 14 -14.98 2.41 13.86
C ALA A 14 -15.43 2.80 12.45
N ALA A 15 -15.41 4.10 12.11
CA ALA A 15 -15.68 4.59 10.77
C ALA A 15 -14.62 4.12 9.76
N HIS A 16 -13.33 4.15 10.17
CA HIS A 16 -12.22 3.64 9.37
C HIS A 16 -12.40 2.14 9.04
N GLY A 17 -12.75 1.33 10.02
CA GLY A 17 -13.03 -0.11 9.83
C GLY A 17 -14.24 -0.42 8.94
N LYS A 18 -15.12 0.58 8.70
CA LYS A 18 -16.25 0.49 7.77
C LYS A 18 -15.94 1.07 6.39
N ASN A 19 -14.69 1.46 6.14
CA ASN A 19 -14.26 2.16 4.93
C ASN A 19 -14.93 3.54 4.71
N GLU A 20 -15.47 4.16 5.78
CA GLU A 20 -16.03 5.52 5.78
C GLU A 20 -14.86 6.54 5.94
N TYR A 21 -13.93 6.57 4.98
CA TYR A 21 -12.61 7.21 5.15
C TYR A 21 -12.66 8.72 5.39
N GLU A 22 -13.52 9.45 4.67
CA GLU A 22 -13.70 10.90 4.85
C GLU A 22 -14.19 11.24 6.27
N LYS A 23 -15.21 10.51 6.72
CA LYS A 23 -15.75 10.63 8.07
C LYS A 23 -14.73 10.23 9.14
N ALA A 24 -13.97 9.16 8.88
CA ALA A 24 -12.91 8.73 9.78
C ALA A 24 -11.83 9.79 9.92
N MET A 25 -11.42 10.43 8.81
CA MET A 25 -10.43 11.51 8.82
C MET A 25 -10.90 12.68 9.67
N GLN A 26 -12.13 13.20 9.43
CA GLN A 26 -12.69 14.31 10.21
C GLN A 26 -12.74 14.00 11.71
N LEU A 27 -13.16 12.78 12.06
CA LEU A 27 -13.22 12.36 13.46
C LEU A 27 -11.82 12.18 14.07
N TYR A 28 -10.83 11.71 13.32
CA TYR A 28 -9.45 11.63 13.79
C TYR A 28 -8.84 13.01 14.01
N ASP A 29 -9.07 13.97 13.09
CA ASP A 29 -8.60 15.35 13.25
C ASP A 29 -9.17 15.96 14.54
N GLU A 30 -10.49 15.87 14.74
CA GLU A 30 -11.15 16.35 15.96
C GLU A 30 -10.60 15.64 17.23
N ALA A 31 -10.42 14.32 17.16
CA ALA A 31 -9.88 13.55 18.28
C ALA A 31 -8.45 13.97 18.62
N TYR A 32 -7.62 14.21 17.60
CA TYR A 32 -6.23 14.63 17.78
C TYR A 32 -6.13 16.01 18.42
N GLU A 33 -6.93 16.99 17.96
CA GLU A 33 -7.04 18.33 18.56
C GLU A 33 -7.51 18.29 20.01
N LYS A 34 -8.42 17.36 20.34
CA LYS A 34 -8.89 17.14 21.72
C LYS A 34 -7.96 16.25 22.56
N GLY A 35 -6.73 16.04 22.09
CA GLY A 35 -5.66 15.37 22.85
C GLY A 35 -5.73 13.86 22.86
N MET A 36 -6.23 13.20 21.77
CA MET A 36 -6.15 11.74 21.60
C MET A 36 -4.72 11.25 21.88
N ASP A 37 -4.56 10.25 22.76
CA ASP A 37 -3.25 9.79 23.23
C ASP A 37 -3.10 8.25 23.27
N LYS A 38 -4.14 7.49 22.93
CA LYS A 38 -4.04 6.03 22.90
C LYS A 38 -3.26 5.55 21.65
N PRO A 39 -2.21 4.70 21.80
CA PRO A 39 -1.38 4.22 20.68
C PRO A 39 -2.19 3.64 19.53
N ARG A 40 -3.17 2.77 19.81
CA ARG A 40 -4.02 2.16 18.80
C ARG A 40 -4.79 3.17 17.94
N LEU A 41 -5.26 4.27 18.56
CA LEU A 41 -6.03 5.30 17.87
C LEU A 41 -5.12 6.19 17.02
N LEU A 42 -3.96 6.56 17.55
CA LEU A 42 -2.94 7.31 16.84
C LEU A 42 -2.41 6.51 15.64
N ARG A 43 -2.19 5.18 15.79
CA ARG A 43 -1.83 4.30 14.65
C ARG A 43 -2.90 4.30 13.56
N GLY A 44 -4.17 4.11 13.92
CA GLY A 44 -5.25 4.15 12.94
C GLY A 44 -5.27 5.47 12.17
N TYR A 45 -5.05 6.58 12.87
CA TYR A 45 -4.96 7.91 12.26
C TYR A 45 -3.74 8.05 11.35
N SER A 46 -2.54 7.66 11.79
CA SER A 46 -1.33 7.75 10.97
C SER A 46 -1.42 6.93 9.69
N VAL A 47 -1.97 5.72 9.77
CA VAL A 47 -2.19 4.87 8.58
C VAL A 47 -3.14 5.54 7.58
N LEU A 48 -4.25 6.14 8.04
CA LEU A 48 -5.17 6.84 7.16
C LEU A 48 -4.52 8.08 6.52
N LEU A 49 -3.76 8.86 7.30
CA LEU A 49 -3.00 10.01 6.81
C LEU A 49 -1.97 9.62 5.72
N ILE A 50 -1.21 8.53 5.94
CA ILE A 50 -0.26 8.01 4.96
C ILE A 50 -0.99 7.61 3.69
N ARG A 51 -2.08 6.86 3.84
CA ARG A 51 -2.86 6.35 2.71
C ARG A 51 -3.47 7.45 1.86
N THR A 52 -3.79 8.58 2.47
CA THR A 52 -4.37 9.76 1.79
C THR A 52 -3.34 10.83 1.43
N GLY A 53 -2.04 10.54 1.57
CA GLY A 53 -0.96 11.44 1.16
C GLY A 53 -0.66 12.60 2.12
N HIS A 54 -1.22 12.61 3.34
CA HIS A 54 -0.99 13.67 4.32
C HIS A 54 0.28 13.38 5.14
N PHE A 55 1.43 13.27 4.46
CA PHE A 55 2.68 12.75 5.04
C PHE A 55 3.23 13.61 6.18
N ASP A 56 3.16 14.94 6.10
CA ASP A 56 3.68 15.81 7.15
C ASP A 56 2.90 15.65 8.46
N LYS A 57 1.57 15.59 8.35
CA LYS A 57 0.71 15.31 9.51
C LYS A 57 0.91 13.91 10.06
N ALA A 58 1.10 12.92 9.18
CA ALA A 58 1.43 11.56 9.58
C ALA A 58 2.73 11.52 10.41
N LEU A 59 3.78 12.24 9.98
CA LEU A 59 5.04 12.35 10.73
C LEU A 59 4.85 12.95 12.13
N GLU A 60 4.00 13.98 12.29
CA GLU A 60 3.68 14.53 13.60
C GLU A 60 3.04 13.48 14.52
N VAL A 61 2.07 12.71 13.95
CA VAL A 61 1.38 11.66 14.70
C VAL A 61 2.33 10.52 15.06
N LEU A 62 3.21 10.10 14.13
CA LEU A 62 4.22 9.07 14.39
C LEU A 62 5.20 9.49 15.50
N LYS A 63 5.70 10.72 15.49
CA LYS A 63 6.54 11.28 16.57
C LYS A 63 5.82 11.26 17.93
N LYS A 64 4.52 11.54 17.93
CA LYS A 64 3.72 11.44 19.14
C LYS A 64 3.59 9.99 19.63
N ILE A 65 3.44 9.03 18.73
CA ILE A 65 3.43 7.59 19.09
C ILE A 65 4.79 7.20 19.67
N GLU A 66 5.88 7.56 18.99
CA GLU A 66 7.26 7.24 19.41
C GLU A 66 7.58 7.72 20.84
N ALA A 67 7.05 8.90 21.21
CA ALA A 67 7.21 9.47 22.55
C ALA A 67 6.39 8.78 23.65
N LEU A 68 5.50 7.84 23.29
CA LEU A 68 4.68 7.13 24.30
C LEU A 68 5.52 6.05 24.99
N PRO A 69 5.38 5.91 26.32
CA PRO A 69 6.07 4.84 27.04
C PRO A 69 5.45 3.47 26.77
N GLY A 70 6.27 2.44 26.76
CA GLY A 70 5.81 1.04 26.79
C GLY A 70 5.34 0.49 25.45
N LEU A 71 5.81 1.05 24.33
CA LEU A 71 5.57 0.45 23.01
C LEU A 71 6.17 -0.97 22.95
N THR A 72 5.36 -1.92 22.51
CA THR A 72 5.78 -3.29 22.25
C THR A 72 6.73 -3.34 21.04
N PRO A 73 7.55 -4.39 20.87
CA PRO A 73 8.38 -4.56 19.69
C PRO A 73 7.56 -4.47 18.38
N ALA A 74 6.40 -5.14 18.31
CA ALA A 74 5.53 -5.08 17.14
C ALA A 74 5.04 -3.65 16.84
N GLU A 75 4.70 -2.85 17.88
CA GLU A 75 4.29 -1.45 17.68
C GLU A 75 5.43 -0.55 17.20
N LYS A 76 6.67 -0.85 17.60
CA LYS A 76 7.87 -0.16 17.08
C LYS A 76 8.10 -0.53 15.60
N THR A 77 8.00 -1.80 15.25
CA THR A 77 8.10 -2.25 13.85
C THR A 77 7.03 -1.56 12.99
N ASP A 78 5.76 -1.52 13.41
CA ASP A 78 4.69 -0.80 12.69
C ASP A 78 5.04 0.69 12.50
N LEU A 79 5.62 1.32 13.53
CA LEU A 79 6.06 2.71 13.49
C LEU A 79 7.16 2.91 12.43
N HIS A 80 8.19 2.06 12.45
CA HIS A 80 9.31 2.12 11.50
C HIS A 80 8.86 1.85 10.07
N VAL A 81 7.96 0.90 9.85
CA VAL A 81 7.34 0.64 8.52
C VAL A 81 6.62 1.89 8.01
N ASN A 82 5.83 2.56 8.85
CA ASN A 82 5.13 3.78 8.46
C ASN A 82 6.12 4.93 8.15
N TYR A 83 7.20 5.07 8.92
CA TYR A 83 8.27 6.03 8.61
C TYR A 83 8.92 5.71 7.25
N ALA A 84 9.23 4.45 6.99
CA ALA A 84 9.85 4.04 5.73
C ALA A 84 8.95 4.36 4.51
N ILE A 85 7.65 4.10 4.60
CA ILE A 85 6.70 4.47 3.52
C ILE A 85 6.72 5.97 3.26
N ILE A 86 6.72 6.80 4.31
CA ILE A 86 6.77 8.26 4.15
C ILE A 86 8.12 8.71 3.55
N LEU A 87 9.24 8.13 3.99
CA LEU A 87 10.56 8.42 3.44
C LEU A 87 10.61 8.10 1.95
N TRP A 88 10.14 6.93 1.54
CA TRP A 88 10.04 6.58 0.14
C TRP A 88 9.21 7.58 -0.65
N GLN A 89 8.02 7.93 -0.18
CA GLN A 89 7.15 8.92 -0.84
C GLN A 89 7.76 10.33 -0.92
N LYS A 90 8.72 10.64 -0.06
CA LYS A 90 9.52 11.87 -0.10
C LYS A 90 10.79 11.74 -0.96
N GLY A 91 10.98 10.64 -1.70
CA GLY A 91 12.12 10.41 -2.59
C GLY A 91 13.36 9.82 -1.92
N HIS A 92 13.25 9.33 -0.69
CA HIS A 92 14.35 8.73 0.08
C HIS A 92 14.25 7.20 0.13
N LEU A 93 14.15 6.55 -1.07
CA LEU A 93 13.93 5.11 -1.19
C LEU A 93 15.02 4.28 -0.49
N ASP A 94 16.29 4.61 -0.67
CA ASP A 94 17.39 3.86 -0.04
C ASP A 94 17.29 3.88 1.48
N ARG A 95 16.97 5.02 2.06
CA ARG A 95 16.79 5.16 3.50
C ARG A 95 15.57 4.40 4.02
N ALA A 96 14.48 4.39 3.23
CA ALA A 96 13.30 3.58 3.52
C ALA A 96 13.66 2.09 3.55
N MET A 97 14.43 1.63 2.56
CA MET A 97 14.87 0.23 2.46
C MET A 97 15.79 -0.18 3.61
N GLU A 98 16.75 0.67 4.01
CA GLU A 98 17.60 0.41 5.18
C GLU A 98 16.77 0.11 6.44
N ILE A 99 15.73 0.92 6.71
CA ILE A 99 14.85 0.73 7.86
C ILE A 99 14.06 -0.58 7.74
N LEU A 100 13.47 -0.84 6.57
CA LEU A 100 12.64 -2.02 6.36
C LEU A 100 13.46 -3.31 6.42
N GLU A 101 14.65 -3.34 5.83
CA GLU A 101 15.54 -4.51 5.86
C GLU A 101 16.09 -4.76 7.28
N ASP A 102 16.30 -3.72 8.09
CA ASP A 102 16.67 -3.88 9.49
C ASP A 102 15.54 -4.53 10.29
N GLU A 103 14.31 -4.01 10.19
CA GLU A 103 13.14 -4.59 10.83
C GLU A 103 12.88 -6.03 10.35
N PHE A 104 13.03 -6.30 9.04
CA PHE A 104 12.80 -7.62 8.45
C PHE A 104 13.75 -8.69 8.98
N ARG A 105 15.00 -8.32 9.33
CA ARG A 105 15.93 -9.27 9.99
C ARG A 105 15.43 -9.76 11.35
N HIS A 106 14.61 -8.96 12.02
CA HIS A 106 14.08 -9.26 13.34
C HIS A 106 12.67 -9.86 13.30
N LEU A 107 11.85 -9.45 12.33
CA LEU A 107 10.48 -9.89 12.21
C LEU A 107 10.07 -10.06 10.75
N LYS A 108 10.05 -11.31 10.28
CA LYS A 108 9.49 -11.66 8.97
C LYS A 108 7.98 -11.87 9.10
N ASN A 109 7.20 -11.08 8.39
CA ASN A 109 5.74 -11.23 8.32
C ASN A 109 5.20 -10.81 6.95
N GLY A 110 3.92 -11.13 6.70
CA GLY A 110 3.29 -10.87 5.41
C GLY A 110 3.32 -9.40 4.98
N THR A 111 3.09 -8.47 5.91
CA THR A 111 3.15 -7.04 5.61
C THR A 111 4.53 -6.61 5.13
N MET A 112 5.59 -7.12 5.77
CA MET A 112 6.97 -6.80 5.38
C MET A 112 7.30 -7.38 4.01
N TYR A 113 6.92 -8.62 3.71
CA TYR A 113 7.10 -9.21 2.37
C TYR A 113 6.39 -8.39 1.29
N SER A 114 5.15 -7.96 1.52
CA SER A 114 4.40 -7.12 0.57
C SER A 114 5.10 -5.81 0.27
N ILE A 115 5.53 -5.08 1.31
CA ILE A 115 6.08 -3.74 1.18
C ILE A 115 7.49 -3.78 0.59
N ILE A 116 8.37 -4.62 1.14
CA ILE A 116 9.75 -4.74 0.67
C ILE A 116 9.77 -5.27 -0.76
N GLY A 117 8.95 -6.27 -1.06
CA GLY A 117 8.84 -6.82 -2.41
C GLY A 117 8.48 -5.77 -3.45
N TYR A 118 7.52 -4.89 -3.14
CA TYR A 118 7.17 -3.76 -4.00
C TYR A 118 8.32 -2.73 -4.09
N LEU A 119 8.92 -2.34 -2.98
CA LEU A 119 10.00 -1.34 -3.00
C LEU A 119 11.29 -1.85 -3.66
N LYS A 120 11.55 -3.16 -3.67
CA LYS A 120 12.63 -3.77 -4.47
C LYS A 120 12.40 -3.55 -5.97
N ILE A 121 11.14 -3.58 -6.42
CA ILE A 121 10.82 -3.25 -7.83
C ILE A 121 11.10 -1.77 -8.09
N GLU A 122 10.74 -0.90 -7.17
CA GLU A 122 11.01 0.56 -7.28
C GLU A 122 12.51 0.89 -7.27
N GLN A 123 13.36 0.06 -6.64
CA GLN A 123 14.82 0.19 -6.72
C GLN A 123 15.37 -0.11 -8.12
N GLY A 124 14.67 -0.88 -8.95
CA GLY A 124 15.02 -1.15 -10.33
C GLY A 124 16.05 -2.28 -10.54
N ASP A 125 16.49 -2.97 -9.48
CA ASP A 125 17.36 -4.14 -9.58
C ASP A 125 16.54 -5.40 -9.81
N ALA A 126 16.55 -5.91 -11.05
CA ALA A 126 15.75 -7.06 -11.43
C ALA A 126 16.13 -8.34 -10.68
N GLU A 127 17.42 -8.56 -10.43
CA GLU A 127 17.90 -9.76 -9.74
C GLU A 127 17.50 -9.75 -8.27
N ALA A 128 17.71 -8.63 -7.59
CA ALA A 128 17.33 -8.47 -6.20
C ALA A 128 15.81 -8.53 -6.01
N ALA A 129 15.02 -7.91 -6.91
CA ALA A 129 13.56 -7.95 -6.87
C ALA A 129 13.03 -9.38 -7.10
N LEU A 130 13.57 -10.12 -8.07
CA LEU A 130 13.21 -11.52 -8.32
C LEU A 130 13.52 -12.41 -7.13
N ALA A 131 14.73 -12.29 -6.57
CA ALA A 131 15.14 -13.11 -5.43
C ALA A 131 14.22 -12.88 -4.22
N PHE A 132 13.91 -11.62 -3.89
CA PHE A 132 13.08 -11.30 -2.74
C PHE A 132 11.61 -11.70 -2.96
N ASN A 133 11.03 -11.41 -4.12
CA ASN A 133 9.64 -11.75 -4.42
C ASN A 133 9.44 -13.27 -4.56
N LYS A 134 10.50 -14.03 -4.93
CA LYS A 134 10.48 -15.49 -4.83
C LYS A 134 10.44 -15.96 -3.39
N GLU A 135 11.26 -15.38 -2.48
CA GLU A 135 11.21 -15.68 -1.05
C GLU A 135 9.82 -15.37 -0.46
N ALA A 136 9.16 -14.27 -0.92
CA ALA A 136 7.82 -13.94 -0.51
C ALA A 136 6.79 -15.02 -0.94
N LEU A 137 6.89 -15.54 -2.16
CA LEU A 137 6.05 -16.64 -2.64
C LEU A 137 6.37 -17.97 -1.95
N ASP A 138 7.62 -18.22 -1.57
CA ASP A 138 7.98 -19.39 -0.76
C ASP A 138 7.39 -19.30 0.67
N TYR A 139 7.15 -18.06 1.17
CA TYR A 139 6.47 -17.81 2.44
C TYR A 139 4.95 -18.02 2.34
N ASP A 140 4.30 -17.50 1.29
CA ASP A 140 2.87 -17.71 1.01
C ASP A 140 2.60 -17.51 -0.50
N ASP A 141 2.43 -18.62 -1.24
CA ASP A 141 2.18 -18.61 -2.68
C ASP A 141 0.72 -18.29 -3.05
N THR A 142 -0.13 -18.07 -2.05
CA THR A 142 -1.55 -17.70 -2.20
C THR A 142 -1.85 -16.24 -1.88
N ASP A 143 -0.85 -15.45 -1.47
CA ASP A 143 -1.04 -14.02 -1.24
C ASP A 143 -1.11 -13.26 -2.58
N PRO A 144 -2.24 -12.59 -2.90
CA PRO A 144 -2.40 -11.88 -4.17
C PRO A 144 -1.43 -10.71 -4.36
N VAL A 145 -0.88 -10.13 -3.27
CA VAL A 145 0.09 -9.02 -3.36
C VAL A 145 1.46 -9.55 -3.76
N TYR A 146 1.88 -10.73 -3.26
CA TYR A 146 3.15 -11.32 -3.66
C TYR A 146 3.12 -11.78 -5.12
N LEU A 147 1.99 -12.34 -5.55
CA LEU A 147 1.77 -12.69 -6.95
C LEU A 147 1.80 -11.44 -7.84
N ASP A 148 1.16 -10.35 -7.43
CA ASP A 148 1.19 -9.08 -8.15
C ASP A 148 2.61 -8.50 -8.22
N ASN A 149 3.33 -8.46 -7.10
CA ASN A 149 4.73 -8.01 -7.05
C ASN A 149 5.63 -8.85 -7.99
N MET A 150 5.45 -10.17 -8.04
CA MET A 150 6.19 -11.01 -8.96
C MET A 150 5.81 -10.70 -10.42
N GLY A 151 4.52 -10.51 -10.70
CA GLY A 151 4.04 -10.07 -12.01
C GLY A 151 4.65 -8.73 -12.42
N GLN A 152 4.67 -7.75 -11.53
CA GLN A 152 5.31 -6.46 -11.78
C GLN A 152 6.83 -6.59 -11.99
N THR A 153 7.50 -7.45 -11.23
CA THR A 153 8.94 -7.71 -11.40
C THR A 153 9.24 -8.20 -12.80
N TYR A 154 8.48 -9.19 -13.29
CA TYR A 154 8.64 -9.68 -14.66
C TYR A 154 8.24 -8.65 -15.71
N TYR A 155 7.15 -7.91 -15.50
CA TYR A 155 6.66 -6.93 -16.47
C TYR A 155 7.59 -5.72 -16.61
N ARG A 156 8.00 -5.15 -15.47
CA ARG A 156 8.68 -3.86 -15.40
C ARG A 156 10.21 -3.94 -15.49
N LEU A 157 10.80 -5.01 -14.94
CA LEU A 157 12.25 -5.13 -14.79
C LEU A 157 12.86 -6.20 -15.71
N VAL A 158 12.28 -7.40 -15.75
CA VAL A 158 12.78 -8.50 -16.60
C VAL A 158 12.31 -8.37 -18.04
N VAL A 159 11.19 -7.66 -18.26
CA VAL A 159 10.56 -7.44 -19.56
C VAL A 159 10.05 -8.76 -20.19
N ASP A 160 9.65 -9.72 -19.37
CA ASP A 160 9.00 -10.97 -19.77
C ASP A 160 7.50 -10.85 -19.49
N LYS A 161 6.78 -10.35 -20.50
CA LYS A 161 5.34 -10.14 -20.40
C LYS A 161 4.53 -11.44 -20.30
N GLU A 162 5.00 -12.54 -20.89
CA GLU A 162 4.30 -13.81 -20.85
C GLU A 162 4.29 -14.39 -19.42
N THR A 163 5.47 -14.45 -18.81
CA THR A 163 5.60 -14.86 -17.40
C THR A 163 4.85 -13.91 -16.47
N ALA A 164 4.97 -12.59 -16.68
CA ALA A 164 4.26 -11.58 -15.86
C ALA A 164 2.74 -11.84 -15.87
N LYS A 165 2.17 -12.11 -17.05
CA LYS A 165 0.73 -12.37 -17.18
C LYS A 165 0.28 -13.57 -16.35
N THR A 166 1.09 -14.63 -16.27
CA THR A 166 0.73 -15.83 -15.48
C THR A 166 0.58 -15.51 -14.00
N TYR A 167 1.42 -14.60 -13.47
CA TYR A 167 1.31 -14.14 -12.09
C TYR A 167 0.14 -13.20 -11.87
N PHE A 168 -0.11 -12.26 -12.78
CA PHE A 168 -1.29 -11.38 -12.70
C PHE A 168 -2.60 -12.17 -12.79
N ASP A 169 -2.67 -13.19 -13.64
CA ASP A 169 -3.86 -14.05 -13.77
C ASP A 169 -4.13 -14.82 -12.46
N LYS A 170 -3.09 -15.28 -11.76
CA LYS A 170 -3.22 -15.87 -10.42
C LYS A 170 -3.66 -14.84 -9.37
N ALA A 171 -3.04 -13.66 -9.37
CA ALA A 171 -3.36 -12.60 -8.42
C ALA A 171 -4.82 -12.15 -8.54
N ILE A 172 -5.31 -11.93 -9.79
CA ILE A 172 -6.68 -11.49 -10.02
C ILE A 172 -7.72 -12.54 -9.66
N ALA A 173 -7.39 -13.82 -9.79
CA ALA A 173 -8.27 -14.92 -9.39
C ALA A 173 -8.50 -14.93 -7.86
N LEU A 174 -7.50 -14.55 -7.08
CA LEU A 174 -7.59 -14.46 -5.61
C LEU A 174 -8.19 -13.13 -5.13
N LYS A 175 -7.91 -12.02 -5.84
CA LYS A 175 -8.40 -10.69 -5.50
C LYS A 175 -8.88 -9.92 -6.74
N PRO A 176 -10.13 -10.14 -7.20
CA PRO A 176 -10.68 -9.51 -8.39
C PRO A 176 -10.66 -7.97 -8.39
N SER A 177 -10.64 -7.34 -7.21
CA SER A 177 -10.60 -5.89 -7.04
C SER A 177 -9.19 -5.30 -6.87
N ALA A 178 -8.12 -6.09 -7.10
CA ALA A 178 -6.74 -5.60 -6.98
C ALA A 178 -6.47 -4.50 -8.01
N ILE A 179 -6.04 -3.33 -7.54
CA ILE A 179 -5.88 -2.12 -8.36
C ILE A 179 -4.80 -2.35 -9.41
N ASP A 180 -3.57 -2.66 -8.97
CA ASP A 180 -2.41 -2.78 -9.86
C ASP A 180 -2.56 -3.96 -10.83
N THR A 181 -3.04 -5.09 -10.33
CA THR A 181 -3.29 -6.27 -11.16
C THR A 181 -4.30 -5.98 -12.29
N ASN A 182 -5.42 -5.28 -11.97
CA ASN A 182 -6.38 -4.87 -12.99
C ASN A 182 -5.76 -3.88 -13.98
N TYR A 183 -4.96 -2.92 -13.49
CA TYR A 183 -4.26 -1.98 -14.36
C TYR A 183 -3.33 -2.71 -15.33
N PHE A 184 -2.44 -3.58 -14.85
CA PHE A 184 -1.52 -4.30 -15.73
C PHE A 184 -2.25 -5.22 -16.71
N LEU A 185 -3.25 -5.98 -16.26
CA LEU A 185 -4.05 -6.85 -17.15
C LEU A 185 -4.81 -6.05 -18.21
N SER A 186 -5.25 -4.80 -17.91
CA SER A 186 -5.87 -3.95 -18.92
C SER A 186 -4.93 -3.62 -20.07
N LEU A 187 -3.61 -3.54 -19.82
CA LEU A 187 -2.62 -3.31 -20.88
C LEU A 187 -2.53 -4.48 -21.85
N TYR A 188 -2.66 -5.73 -21.36
CA TYR A 188 -2.74 -6.91 -22.21
C TYR A 188 -4.04 -6.95 -23.01
N ASP A 189 -5.17 -6.58 -22.40
CA ASP A 189 -6.45 -6.52 -23.10
C ASP A 189 -6.41 -5.45 -24.21
N ILE A 190 -5.76 -4.29 -23.98
CA ILE A 190 -5.52 -3.26 -25.01
C ILE A 190 -4.65 -3.81 -26.15
N GLU A 191 -3.53 -4.47 -25.82
CA GLU A 191 -2.65 -5.07 -26.84
C GLU A 191 -3.37 -6.15 -27.69
N ALA A 192 -4.33 -6.85 -27.09
CA ALA A 192 -5.16 -7.84 -27.76
C ALA A 192 -6.33 -7.25 -28.57
N GLY A 193 -6.58 -5.94 -28.48
CA GLY A 193 -7.70 -5.25 -29.10
C GLY A 193 -9.04 -5.42 -28.38
N ASP A 194 -9.05 -5.99 -27.17
CA ASP A 194 -10.25 -6.17 -26.34
C ASP A 194 -10.51 -4.91 -25.50
N THR A 195 -10.98 -3.88 -26.17
CA THR A 195 -11.22 -2.56 -25.56
C THR A 195 -12.28 -2.59 -24.46
N GLU A 196 -13.33 -3.40 -24.61
CA GLU A 196 -14.41 -3.47 -23.61
C GLU A 196 -13.90 -4.03 -22.29
N LYS A 197 -13.15 -5.11 -22.36
CA LYS A 197 -12.56 -5.75 -21.18
C LYS A 197 -11.49 -4.88 -20.53
N ALA A 198 -10.67 -4.18 -21.32
CA ALA A 198 -9.71 -3.21 -20.80
C ALA A 198 -10.40 -2.10 -19.98
N ILE A 199 -11.50 -1.53 -20.51
CA ILE A 199 -12.30 -0.51 -19.82
C ILE A 199 -12.91 -1.06 -18.52
N GLU A 200 -13.44 -2.27 -18.52
CA GLU A 200 -13.99 -2.90 -17.32
C GLU A 200 -12.94 -3.02 -16.21
N ARG A 201 -11.74 -3.52 -16.56
CA ARG A 201 -10.62 -3.61 -15.62
C ARG A 201 -10.17 -2.25 -15.07
N LEU A 202 -10.02 -1.27 -15.95
CA LEU A 202 -9.63 0.08 -15.55
C LEU A 202 -10.69 0.72 -14.62
N LYS A 203 -11.98 0.53 -14.89
CA LYS A 203 -13.06 0.99 -14.00
C LYS A 203 -13.03 0.28 -12.66
N THR A 204 -12.76 -1.03 -12.65
CA THR A 204 -12.59 -1.80 -11.42
C THR A 204 -11.42 -1.27 -10.60
N ALA A 205 -10.26 -1.05 -11.22
CA ALA A 205 -9.09 -0.46 -10.57
C ALA A 205 -9.40 0.96 -10.05
N ARG A 206 -10.06 1.79 -10.85
CA ARG A 206 -10.40 3.19 -10.49
C ARG A 206 -11.33 3.29 -9.30
N GLY A 207 -12.23 2.32 -9.12
CA GLY A 207 -13.12 2.22 -7.97
C GLY A 207 -12.42 1.77 -6.66
N GLY A 208 -11.14 1.41 -6.72
CA GLY A 208 -10.38 0.98 -5.55
C GLY A 208 -10.01 2.12 -4.61
N PHE A 209 -9.62 1.76 -3.38
CA PHE A 209 -9.07 2.72 -2.43
C PHE A 209 -7.55 2.70 -2.50
N PHE A 210 -6.99 3.66 -3.20
CA PHE A 210 -5.56 3.79 -3.46
C PHE A 210 -4.73 3.99 -2.19
N SER A 211 -3.49 3.59 -2.28
CA SER A 211 -2.48 3.83 -1.25
C SER A 211 -1.15 4.23 -1.91
N PRO A 212 -0.21 4.82 -1.17
CA PRO A 212 1.12 5.09 -1.71
C PRO A 212 1.85 3.86 -2.28
N LEU A 213 1.48 2.67 -1.84
CA LEU A 213 2.07 1.39 -2.30
C LEU A 213 1.42 0.83 -3.58
N ASN A 214 0.52 1.57 -4.21
CA ASN A 214 0.05 1.21 -5.54
C ASN A 214 0.96 1.80 -6.62
N TYR A 215 1.25 0.99 -7.65
CA TYR A 215 1.92 1.44 -8.86
C TYR A 215 1.00 2.34 -9.70
N ALA A 216 -0.21 1.86 -9.97
CA ALA A 216 -1.20 2.59 -10.73
C ALA A 216 -1.78 3.74 -9.88
N THR A 217 -1.79 4.95 -10.44
CA THR A 217 -2.45 6.11 -9.83
C THR A 217 -3.82 6.36 -10.47
N PRO A 218 -4.73 7.08 -9.79
CA PRO A 218 -5.99 7.50 -10.41
C PRO A 218 -5.78 8.21 -11.75
N GLU A 219 -4.77 9.07 -11.85
CA GLU A 219 -4.46 9.85 -13.05
C GLU A 219 -4.00 8.94 -14.20
N MET A 220 -3.17 7.92 -13.91
CA MET A 220 -2.76 6.94 -14.92
C MET A 220 -3.95 6.17 -15.48
N ILE A 221 -4.88 5.76 -14.61
CA ILE A 221 -6.07 5.01 -15.01
C ILE A 221 -7.02 5.91 -15.80
N ASP A 222 -7.27 7.14 -15.32
CA ASP A 222 -8.14 8.11 -16.00
C ASP A 222 -7.59 8.46 -17.41
N ALA A 223 -6.26 8.60 -17.56
CA ALA A 223 -5.62 8.79 -18.85
C ALA A 223 -5.86 7.62 -19.80
N ARG A 224 -5.72 6.37 -19.33
CA ARG A 224 -6.00 5.18 -20.14
C ARG A 224 -7.46 5.07 -20.54
N LEU A 225 -8.39 5.35 -19.62
CA LEU A 225 -9.82 5.38 -19.93
C LEU A 225 -10.14 6.42 -21.01
N ALA A 226 -9.54 7.60 -20.93
CA ALA A 226 -9.73 8.66 -21.94
C ALA A 226 -9.18 8.24 -23.33
N GLU A 227 -8.00 7.59 -23.39
CA GLU A 227 -7.42 7.06 -24.62
C GLU A 227 -8.36 6.02 -25.29
N LEU A 228 -9.09 5.24 -24.50
CA LEU A 228 -10.05 4.24 -24.97
C LEU A 228 -11.46 4.83 -25.26
N GLY A 229 -11.64 6.15 -25.13
CA GLY A 229 -12.92 6.84 -25.35
C GLY A 229 -13.98 6.54 -24.27
N ALA A 230 -13.56 6.02 -23.11
CA ALA A 230 -14.46 5.79 -21.99
C ALA A 230 -14.60 7.05 -21.13
N LYS A 231 -15.85 7.31 -20.65
CA LYS A 231 -16.15 8.38 -19.73
C LYS A 231 -16.36 7.84 -18.32
#